data_30daf0e94aee47e71bed19a91ad1e46c
#
_entry.id   30daf0e94aee47e71bed19a91ad1e46c
#
_cell.length_a   1.000
_cell.length_b   1.000
_cell.length_c   1.000
_cell.angle_alpha   90.00
_cell.angle_beta   90.00
_cell.angle_gamma   90.00
#
_symmetry.space_group_name_H-M   'P 1'
#
loop_
_entity.id
_entity.type
_entity.pdbx_description
1 polymer ?
#
loop_
_entity_poly.entity_id
_entity_poly.type
_entity_poly.pdbx_seq_one_letter_code
_entity_poly.pdbx_strand_id
1 'polypeptide(L)'
;MILCVGAQERSFMNKWYRKTVTKAVLLVVAIISGAVCITSLLGALTLAGTSNPAEVWRLAGQPFEESADFNSMVQNMMGQVMERIRLERMFETDGSYSPDKLVDVVEYTKNGSIAGENVSGVVYTLEELENWSEDYNSGEGDIYDTNSVIVCERTDGSYYYYYLSDFITLLDNGQLSLEMEDPDDTPEFLNGLENGELTSSGFYEFRILNSSGEIEYTDCWNFGQALREKYAPDGAENLLQVVNGNPQLNGKLSIIYDDIASVLNSIYSDYQTYQSGWAYLGEGNTNFTYLYINEETKRVETNRSGYESYENAAENIKSMKSGDSVKYMIVYPKLGDFETNMSISASSEWDAVRSYENRRNFNSTFAVAVDTDFPIRDQFYEGKINYEQNAPFLQHSLILAIVSGTLFLIAAVWLTMAAGRNEKDDELRLTAFDRWKTEIAAAVVIGIWICGTWLFAMSGSGISTVSQAADSASYYMDAYSYDAPLNYYTGLFTNMLSLFDITALFLYGLFTFSCFFLGYLSLVKRIKGKRLWADSLCRMLISFGAVVIGGRAVTTKAAVIAGVFVILQWV
;
A
#
# COMPACT_ATOMS: atom_id res chain seq x y z
N MET A 1 37.18 47.86 54.85
CA MET A 1 37.99 47.69 53.62
C MET A 1 38.30 46.21 53.28
N ILE A 2 37.95 45.25 54.13
CA ILE A 2 38.21 43.83 53.94
C ILE A 2 37.03 43.09 53.27
N LEU A 3 35.81 43.62 53.26
CA LEU A 3 34.62 43.05 52.70
C LEU A 3 34.44 43.31 51.18
N CYS A 4 35.15 44.23 50.57
CA CYS A 4 35.07 44.50 49.12
C CYS A 4 36.04 43.65 48.28
N VAL A 5 37.14 43.16 48.89
CA VAL A 5 38.12 42.33 48.15
C VAL A 5 37.55 40.92 47.87
N GLY A 6 36.78 40.34 48.79
CA GLY A 6 36.18 39.03 48.63
C GLY A 6 35.03 38.96 47.60
N ALA A 7 34.39 40.07 47.26
CA ALA A 7 33.35 40.18 46.27
C ALA A 7 33.93 40.23 44.83
N GLN A 8 35.12 40.79 44.68
CA GLN A 8 35.80 40.88 43.37
C GLN A 8 36.49 39.57 42.98
N GLU A 9 36.97 38.79 43.97
CA GLU A 9 37.52 37.44 43.72
C GLU A 9 36.45 36.42 43.39
N ARG A 10 35.23 36.52 43.93
CA ARG A 10 34.12 35.65 43.56
C ARG A 10 33.58 35.92 42.14
N SER A 11 33.83 37.05 41.55
CA SER A 11 33.50 37.38 40.16
C SER A 11 34.42 36.68 39.15
N PHE A 12 35.58 36.19 39.58
CA PHE A 12 36.55 35.45 38.77
C PHE A 12 36.34 33.93 38.80
N MET A 13 35.24 33.46 39.37
CA MET A 13 34.91 32.00 39.28
C MET A 13 34.74 31.61 37.81
N ASN A 14 35.85 31.22 37.29
CA ASN A 14 36.13 30.34 36.19
C ASN A 14 34.99 30.21 35.14
N LYS A 15 34.83 31.25 34.30
CA LYS A 15 33.94 31.20 33.13
C LYS A 15 34.55 30.27 32.05
N TRP A 16 35.00 29.07 32.47
CA TRP A 16 35.69 28.06 31.66
C TRP A 16 34.95 27.76 30.33
N TYR A 17 33.61 27.78 30.36
CA TYR A 17 32.74 27.57 29.19
C TYR A 17 32.83 28.67 28.13
N ARG A 18 33.47 29.80 28.44
CA ARG A 18 33.70 30.93 27.52
C ARG A 18 35.06 30.87 26.82
N LYS A 19 35.97 29.97 27.22
CA LYS A 19 37.24 29.74 26.52
C LYS A 19 36.98 29.28 25.08
N THR A 20 37.79 29.78 24.15
CA THR A 20 37.62 29.43 22.72
C THR A 20 37.71 27.95 22.47
N VAL A 21 38.68 27.29 23.11
CA VAL A 21 38.85 25.82 22.99
C VAL A 21 37.64 25.08 23.54
N THR A 22 37.15 25.47 24.74
CA THR A 22 35.97 24.86 25.36
C THR A 22 34.72 25.03 24.51
N LYS A 23 34.51 26.20 23.90
CA LYS A 23 33.40 26.41 22.97
C LYS A 23 33.50 25.53 21.72
N ALA A 24 34.71 25.39 21.17
CA ALA A 24 34.94 24.52 20.01
C ALA A 24 34.62 23.07 20.35
N VAL A 25 35.11 22.58 21.49
CA VAL A 25 34.81 21.21 21.97
C VAL A 25 33.32 21.03 22.22
N LEU A 26 32.68 21.94 22.94
CA LEU A 26 31.23 21.89 23.19
C LEU A 26 30.41 21.95 21.89
N LEU A 27 30.87 22.71 20.89
CA LEU A 27 30.22 22.78 19.59
C LEU A 27 30.29 21.42 18.86
N VAL A 28 31.47 20.80 18.83
CA VAL A 28 31.65 19.47 18.24
C VAL A 28 30.81 18.43 18.97
N VAL A 29 30.83 18.46 20.30
CA VAL A 29 30.00 17.54 21.11
C VAL A 29 28.51 17.76 20.82
N ALA A 30 28.03 18.99 20.75
CA ALA A 30 26.63 19.31 20.47
C ALA A 30 26.22 18.80 19.09
N ILE A 31 27.04 19.05 18.06
CA ILE A 31 26.71 18.63 16.69
C ILE A 31 26.69 17.11 16.59
N ILE A 32 27.73 16.41 17.09
CA ILE A 32 27.80 14.97 17.01
C ILE A 32 26.69 14.32 17.84
N SER A 33 26.50 14.75 19.10
CA SER A 33 25.48 14.15 19.96
C SER A 33 24.06 14.42 19.45
N GLY A 34 23.81 15.60 18.88
CA GLY A 34 22.53 15.91 18.26
C GLY A 34 22.26 15.06 17.01
N ALA A 35 23.27 14.88 16.15
CA ALA A 35 23.16 14.00 14.97
C ALA A 35 22.92 12.55 15.37
N VAL A 36 23.69 12.01 16.34
CA VAL A 36 23.50 10.66 16.89
C VAL A 36 22.10 10.50 17.47
N CYS A 37 21.62 11.48 18.23
CA CYS A 37 20.27 11.44 18.81
C CYS A 37 19.19 11.29 17.75
N ILE A 38 19.23 12.14 16.72
CA ILE A 38 18.24 12.13 15.64
C ILE A 38 18.35 10.83 14.81
N THR A 39 19.57 10.42 14.44
CA THR A 39 19.80 9.21 13.65
C THR A 39 19.34 7.97 14.39
N SER A 40 19.67 7.85 15.68
CA SER A 40 19.24 6.70 16.48
C SER A 40 17.74 6.66 16.70
N LEU A 41 17.11 7.84 16.91
CA LEU A 41 15.66 7.93 17.09
C LEU A 41 14.93 7.59 15.79
N LEU A 42 15.33 8.21 14.67
CA LEU A 42 14.70 7.95 13.37
C LEU A 42 14.93 6.51 12.94
N GLY A 43 16.15 5.97 13.10
CA GLY A 43 16.42 4.57 12.79
C GLY A 43 15.55 3.60 13.58
N ALA A 44 15.36 3.85 14.89
CA ALA A 44 14.50 3.02 15.72
C ALA A 44 13.03 3.12 15.31
N LEU A 45 12.53 4.33 15.00
CA LEU A 45 11.15 4.55 14.55
C LEU A 45 10.88 3.89 13.20
N THR A 46 11.81 4.02 12.25
CA THR A 46 11.70 3.42 10.92
C THR A 46 11.69 1.89 10.99
N LEU A 47 12.64 1.30 11.73
CA LEU A 47 12.71 -0.15 11.92
C LEU A 47 11.47 -0.72 12.63
N ALA A 48 10.89 0.03 13.55
CA ALA A 48 9.68 -0.39 14.26
C ALA A 48 8.37 -0.10 13.49
N GLY A 49 8.43 0.57 12.35
CA GLY A 49 7.25 0.94 11.56
C GLY A 49 6.25 1.85 12.31
N THR A 50 6.71 2.60 13.31
CA THR A 50 5.85 3.46 14.14
C THR A 50 6.45 4.84 14.33
N SER A 51 5.61 5.85 14.50
CA SER A 51 6.03 7.21 14.87
C SER A 51 6.12 7.46 16.39
N ASN A 52 5.77 6.43 17.20
CA ASN A 52 5.70 6.58 18.65
C ASN A 52 6.87 5.89 19.37
N PRO A 53 7.82 6.65 19.98
CA PRO A 53 8.96 6.06 20.70
C PRO A 53 8.58 5.15 21.88
N ALA A 54 7.43 5.40 22.53
CA ALA A 54 6.96 4.55 23.62
C ALA A 54 6.51 3.17 23.11
N GLU A 55 5.97 3.11 21.90
CA GLU A 55 5.61 1.86 21.24
C GLU A 55 6.86 1.09 20.81
N VAL A 56 7.88 1.77 20.27
CA VAL A 56 9.19 1.15 19.98
C VAL A 56 9.78 0.48 21.22
N TRP A 57 9.70 1.17 22.37
CA TRP A 57 10.18 0.60 23.63
C TRP A 57 9.41 -0.65 24.05
N ARG A 58 8.09 -0.63 23.88
CA ARG A 58 7.22 -1.77 24.14
C ARG A 58 7.54 -2.95 23.22
N LEU A 59 7.66 -2.70 21.92
CA LEU A 59 8.01 -3.71 20.91
C LEU A 59 9.36 -4.35 21.19
N ALA A 60 10.37 -3.58 21.56
CA ALA A 60 11.71 -4.09 21.86
C ALA A 60 11.79 -4.99 23.11
N GLY A 61 10.80 -4.95 23.99
CA GLY A 61 10.73 -5.75 25.22
C GLY A 61 9.75 -6.91 25.17
N GLN A 62 9.04 -7.11 24.05
CA GLN A 62 8.09 -8.21 23.90
C GLN A 62 8.79 -9.50 23.43
N PRO A 63 8.34 -10.68 23.86
CA PRO A 63 8.74 -11.94 23.24
C PRO A 63 8.20 -12.01 21.80
N PHE A 64 8.84 -12.79 20.94
CA PHE A 64 8.47 -12.91 19.53
C PHE A 64 7.01 -13.30 19.34
N GLU A 65 6.51 -14.26 20.10
CA GLU A 65 5.15 -14.79 20.05
C GLU A 65 4.05 -13.80 20.51
N GLU A 66 4.45 -12.65 21.05
CA GLU A 66 3.57 -11.52 21.38
C GLU A 66 3.69 -10.36 20.39
N SER A 67 4.63 -10.46 19.45
CA SER A 67 4.95 -9.38 18.50
C SER A 67 3.92 -9.26 17.37
N ALA A 68 3.90 -8.10 16.74
CA ALA A 68 3.12 -7.88 15.52
C ALA A 68 3.63 -8.75 14.37
N ASP A 69 4.95 -9.04 14.33
CA ASP A 69 5.56 -9.89 13.32
C ASP A 69 5.03 -11.31 13.38
N PHE A 70 4.96 -11.90 14.59
CA PHE A 70 4.38 -13.22 14.77
C PHE A 70 2.91 -13.25 14.32
N ASN A 71 2.13 -12.25 14.71
CA ASN A 71 0.73 -12.15 14.29
C ASN A 71 0.59 -12.08 12.77
N SER A 72 1.43 -11.25 12.12
CA SER A 72 1.43 -11.14 10.64
C SER A 72 1.84 -12.45 9.96
N MET A 73 2.77 -13.22 10.54
CA MET A 73 3.13 -14.54 10.04
C MET A 73 1.96 -15.51 10.11
N VAL A 74 1.23 -15.52 11.24
CA VAL A 74 0.04 -16.36 11.39
C VAL A 74 -1.03 -15.98 10.37
N GLN A 75 -1.30 -14.68 10.19
CA GLN A 75 -2.26 -14.17 9.21
C GLN A 75 -1.87 -14.57 7.79
N ASN A 76 -0.61 -14.44 7.43
CA ASN A 76 -0.10 -14.84 6.11
C ASN A 76 -0.29 -16.35 5.88
N MET A 77 0.09 -17.19 6.87
CA MET A 77 -0.13 -18.65 6.76
C MET A 77 -1.60 -19.00 6.63
N MET A 78 -2.48 -18.31 7.35
CA MET A 78 -3.93 -18.49 7.20
C MET A 78 -4.39 -18.15 5.78
N GLY A 79 -3.92 -17.02 5.23
CA GLY A 79 -4.18 -16.64 3.84
C GLY A 79 -3.74 -17.72 2.85
N GLN A 80 -2.54 -18.26 3.03
CA GLN A 80 -2.01 -19.34 2.20
C GLN A 80 -2.83 -20.63 2.32
N VAL A 81 -3.31 -21.00 3.52
CA VAL A 81 -4.21 -22.15 3.69
C VAL A 81 -5.55 -21.93 2.99
N MET A 82 -6.12 -20.73 3.13
CA MET A 82 -7.38 -20.40 2.48
C MET A 82 -7.23 -20.42 0.95
N GLU A 83 -6.12 -19.90 0.45
CA GLU A 83 -5.78 -19.93 -0.97
C GLU A 83 -5.60 -21.37 -1.46
N ARG A 84 -4.89 -22.20 -0.72
CA ARG A 84 -4.79 -23.64 -1.01
C ARG A 84 -6.17 -24.28 -1.12
N ILE A 85 -7.05 -24.08 -0.12
CA ILE A 85 -8.39 -24.65 -0.09
C ILE A 85 -9.21 -24.17 -1.30
N ARG A 86 -9.07 -22.89 -1.67
CA ARG A 86 -9.72 -22.29 -2.84
C ARG A 86 -9.26 -22.97 -4.13
N LEU A 87 -7.95 -23.10 -4.33
CA LEU A 87 -7.36 -23.68 -5.53
C LEU A 87 -7.60 -25.18 -5.64
N GLU A 88 -7.50 -25.94 -4.53
CA GLU A 88 -7.84 -27.35 -4.52
C GLU A 88 -9.33 -27.56 -4.88
N ARG A 89 -10.23 -26.73 -4.37
CA ARG A 89 -11.64 -26.76 -4.76
C ARG A 89 -11.86 -26.40 -6.23
N MET A 90 -11.05 -25.52 -6.77
CA MET A 90 -11.11 -25.08 -8.15
C MET A 90 -10.61 -26.19 -9.10
N PHE A 91 -9.43 -26.72 -8.84
CA PHE A 91 -8.71 -27.59 -9.75
C PHE A 91 -8.94 -29.08 -9.51
N GLU A 92 -9.47 -29.48 -8.36
CA GLU A 92 -9.60 -30.89 -8.00
C GLU A 92 -11.05 -31.36 -7.88
N THR A 93 -11.22 -32.66 -8.16
CA THR A 93 -12.40 -33.45 -7.78
C THR A 93 -11.88 -34.69 -7.05
N ASP A 94 -12.41 -34.97 -5.87
CA ASP A 94 -12.00 -36.10 -5.02
C ASP A 94 -10.47 -36.12 -4.70
N GLY A 95 -9.86 -34.96 -4.55
CA GLY A 95 -8.44 -34.81 -4.20
C GLY A 95 -7.48 -35.06 -5.36
N SER A 96 -7.97 -35.00 -6.60
CA SER A 96 -7.16 -35.14 -7.80
C SER A 96 -7.51 -34.07 -8.83
N TYR A 97 -6.52 -33.58 -9.54
CA TYR A 97 -6.71 -32.64 -10.63
C TYR A 97 -7.76 -33.13 -11.64
N SER A 98 -8.71 -32.27 -11.98
CA SER A 98 -9.88 -32.61 -12.81
C SER A 98 -9.99 -31.63 -14.00
N PRO A 99 -9.36 -31.94 -15.14
CA PRO A 99 -9.35 -31.07 -16.33
C PRO A 99 -10.74 -30.87 -16.93
N ASP A 100 -11.61 -31.87 -16.81
CA ASP A 100 -12.98 -31.86 -17.35
C ASP A 100 -13.98 -31.06 -16.50
N LYS A 101 -13.53 -30.42 -15.43
CA LYS A 101 -14.39 -29.65 -14.55
C LYS A 101 -14.94 -28.44 -15.27
N LEU A 102 -16.26 -28.23 -15.20
CA LEU A 102 -16.93 -27.13 -15.89
C LEU A 102 -16.89 -25.85 -15.08
N VAL A 103 -16.58 -24.75 -15.75
CA VAL A 103 -16.52 -23.40 -15.22
C VAL A 103 -17.50 -22.51 -15.97
N ASP A 104 -18.54 -22.04 -15.29
CA ASP A 104 -19.39 -20.95 -15.79
C ASP A 104 -18.69 -19.62 -15.55
N VAL A 105 -18.19 -19.00 -16.62
CA VAL A 105 -17.36 -17.80 -16.56
C VAL A 105 -18.09 -16.61 -15.93
N VAL A 106 -19.38 -16.45 -16.25
CA VAL A 106 -20.21 -15.36 -15.74
C VAL A 106 -20.49 -15.52 -14.23
N GLU A 107 -20.69 -16.75 -13.76
CA GLU A 107 -20.88 -17.02 -12.33
C GLU A 107 -19.55 -17.00 -11.57
N TYR A 108 -18.46 -17.42 -12.19
CA TYR A 108 -17.13 -17.38 -11.61
C TYR A 108 -16.68 -15.95 -11.29
N THR A 109 -16.84 -15.00 -12.22
CA THR A 109 -16.46 -13.58 -11.98
C THR A 109 -17.30 -12.92 -10.89
N LYS A 110 -18.57 -13.35 -10.72
CA LYS A 110 -19.42 -12.84 -9.63
C LYS A 110 -19.04 -13.41 -8.25
N ASN A 111 -18.66 -14.68 -8.20
CA ASN A 111 -18.54 -15.43 -6.95
C ASN A 111 -17.09 -15.77 -6.59
N GLY A 112 -16.13 -15.61 -7.50
CA GLY A 112 -14.72 -15.96 -7.31
C GLY A 112 -14.48 -17.46 -7.08
N SER A 113 -15.44 -18.31 -7.44
CA SER A 113 -15.34 -19.77 -7.25
C SER A 113 -16.18 -20.53 -8.29
N ILE A 114 -15.78 -21.77 -8.57
CA ILE A 114 -16.51 -22.70 -9.47
C ILE A 114 -17.80 -23.26 -8.81
N ALA A 115 -18.05 -22.97 -7.55
CA ALA A 115 -19.18 -23.47 -6.81
C ALA A 115 -20.49 -22.79 -7.22
N GLY A 116 -21.10 -23.24 -8.30
CA GLY A 116 -22.39 -22.78 -8.79
C GLY A 116 -22.96 -23.75 -9.80
N GLU A 117 -24.25 -23.63 -10.08
CA GLU A 117 -24.86 -24.27 -11.22
C GLU A 117 -24.40 -23.52 -12.48
N ASN A 118 -24.12 -24.26 -13.57
CA ASN A 118 -23.78 -23.69 -14.88
C ASN A 118 -25.04 -23.11 -15.54
N VAL A 119 -25.47 -21.92 -15.09
CA VAL A 119 -26.75 -21.33 -15.45
C VAL A 119 -26.68 -20.30 -16.58
N SER A 120 -25.49 -19.70 -16.82
CA SER A 120 -25.34 -18.70 -17.88
C SER A 120 -25.29 -19.32 -19.28
N GLY A 121 -24.76 -20.51 -19.39
CA GLY A 121 -24.48 -21.18 -20.66
C GLY A 121 -23.12 -20.79 -21.27
N VAL A 122 -22.39 -19.85 -20.64
CA VAL A 122 -21.01 -19.50 -21.03
C VAL A 122 -20.07 -20.36 -20.19
N VAL A 123 -19.96 -21.60 -20.56
CA VAL A 123 -19.33 -22.68 -19.79
C VAL A 123 -18.20 -23.29 -20.59
N TYR A 124 -17.08 -23.51 -19.94
CA TYR A 124 -15.87 -24.13 -20.51
C TYR A 124 -15.32 -25.18 -19.56
N THR A 125 -14.54 -26.12 -20.10
CA THR A 125 -13.75 -27.01 -19.25
C THR A 125 -12.55 -26.29 -18.68
N LEU A 126 -12.06 -26.77 -17.56
CA LEU A 126 -10.88 -26.21 -16.91
C LEU A 126 -9.65 -26.32 -17.82
N GLU A 127 -9.49 -27.44 -18.55
CA GLU A 127 -8.39 -27.66 -19.51
C GLU A 127 -8.42 -26.62 -20.65
N GLU A 128 -9.59 -26.31 -21.19
CA GLU A 128 -9.72 -25.27 -22.23
C GLU A 128 -9.27 -23.90 -21.70
N LEU A 129 -9.77 -23.52 -20.53
CA LEU A 129 -9.42 -22.25 -19.92
C LEU A 129 -7.94 -22.15 -19.55
N GLU A 130 -7.31 -23.23 -19.09
CA GLU A 130 -5.87 -23.28 -18.82
C GLU A 130 -5.05 -23.09 -20.10
N ASN A 131 -5.35 -23.87 -21.13
CA ASN A 131 -4.65 -23.79 -22.43
C ASN A 131 -4.79 -22.37 -23.04
N TRP A 132 -5.99 -21.82 -23.02
CA TRP A 132 -6.21 -20.48 -23.55
C TRP A 132 -5.59 -19.37 -22.67
N SER A 133 -5.53 -19.58 -21.37
CA SER A 133 -4.90 -18.65 -20.44
C SER A 133 -3.41 -18.52 -20.68
N GLU A 134 -2.73 -19.61 -21.02
CA GLU A 134 -1.32 -19.61 -21.37
C GLU A 134 -1.08 -18.82 -22.68
N ASP A 135 -1.85 -19.11 -23.72
CA ASP A 135 -1.80 -18.36 -24.99
C ASP A 135 -2.07 -16.87 -24.79
N TYR A 136 -3.09 -16.53 -23.99
CA TYR A 136 -3.52 -15.16 -23.72
C TYR A 136 -2.46 -14.36 -22.97
N ASN A 137 -1.86 -14.92 -21.92
CA ASN A 137 -0.87 -14.24 -21.10
C ASN A 137 0.54 -14.20 -21.72
N SER A 138 0.87 -15.11 -22.64
CA SER A 138 2.13 -15.06 -23.41
C SER A 138 2.14 -13.93 -24.46
N GLY A 139 0.97 -13.37 -24.76
CA GLY A 139 0.81 -12.38 -25.84
C GLY A 139 0.81 -12.98 -27.25
N GLU A 140 0.82 -14.33 -27.37
CA GLU A 140 0.75 -15.04 -28.64
C GLU A 140 -0.70 -15.29 -29.07
N GLY A 141 -1.65 -15.20 -28.11
CA GLY A 141 -3.07 -15.47 -28.33
C GLY A 141 -3.93 -14.22 -28.28
N ASP A 142 -4.20 -13.59 -29.44
CA ASP A 142 -5.31 -12.65 -29.53
C ASP A 142 -6.63 -13.44 -29.48
N ILE A 143 -7.49 -13.13 -28.51
CA ILE A 143 -8.81 -13.76 -28.37
C ILE A 143 -9.82 -13.22 -29.38
N TYR A 144 -9.51 -12.11 -30.05
CA TYR A 144 -10.41 -11.46 -31.00
C TYR A 144 -10.14 -11.89 -32.44
N ASP A 145 -11.20 -11.88 -33.22
CA ASP A 145 -11.18 -12.12 -34.67
C ASP A 145 -11.06 -10.79 -35.44
N THR A 146 -10.78 -10.88 -36.72
CA THR A 146 -10.89 -9.75 -37.67
C THR A 146 -12.35 -9.39 -37.98
N ASN A 147 -13.28 -10.33 -37.79
CA ASN A 147 -14.73 -10.08 -37.96
C ASN A 147 -15.26 -9.25 -36.78
N SER A 148 -16.26 -8.40 -37.05
CA SER A 148 -16.91 -7.56 -36.04
C SER A 148 -18.27 -8.14 -35.66
N VAL A 149 -18.80 -7.66 -34.54
CA VAL A 149 -20.18 -7.93 -34.10
C VAL A 149 -21.04 -6.72 -34.33
N ILE A 150 -22.21 -6.91 -34.92
CA ILE A 150 -23.27 -5.91 -35.07
C ILE A 150 -24.30 -6.17 -33.98
N VAL A 151 -24.65 -5.13 -33.25
CA VAL A 151 -25.73 -5.12 -32.26
C VAL A 151 -26.94 -4.49 -32.89
N CYS A 152 -28.07 -5.18 -32.86
CA CYS A 152 -29.35 -4.67 -33.35
C CYS A 152 -30.38 -4.60 -32.22
N GLU A 153 -31.04 -3.45 -32.03
CA GLU A 153 -32.08 -3.25 -31.01
C GLU A 153 -33.46 -3.51 -31.62
N ARG A 154 -34.24 -4.37 -30.95
CA ARG A 154 -35.63 -4.64 -31.30
C ARG A 154 -36.60 -3.60 -30.76
N THR A 155 -37.81 -3.60 -31.28
CA THR A 155 -38.90 -2.69 -30.85
C THR A 155 -39.29 -2.85 -29.37
N ASP A 156 -38.96 -4.01 -28.73
CA ASP A 156 -39.21 -4.25 -27.32
C ASP A 156 -38.01 -3.86 -26.40
N GLY A 157 -36.96 -3.28 -27.01
CA GLY A 157 -35.75 -2.87 -26.30
C GLY A 157 -34.77 -4.04 -26.02
N SER A 158 -35.01 -5.23 -26.55
CA SER A 158 -34.07 -6.32 -26.51
C SER A 158 -33.05 -6.20 -27.64
N TYR A 159 -31.89 -6.81 -27.46
CA TYR A 159 -30.79 -6.78 -28.43
C TYR A 159 -30.64 -8.14 -29.12
N TYR A 160 -30.14 -8.11 -30.37
CA TYR A 160 -29.69 -9.27 -31.10
C TYR A 160 -28.30 -9.02 -31.68
N TYR A 161 -27.45 -10.02 -31.65
CA TYR A 161 -26.05 -9.90 -32.04
C TYR A 161 -25.78 -10.77 -33.28
N TYR A 162 -25.15 -10.17 -34.30
CA TYR A 162 -24.72 -10.82 -35.52
C TYR A 162 -23.22 -10.69 -35.70
N TYR A 163 -22.59 -11.68 -36.36
CA TYR A 163 -21.32 -11.36 -37.00
C TYR A 163 -21.57 -10.40 -38.15
N LEU A 164 -20.68 -9.48 -38.42
CA LEU A 164 -20.79 -8.49 -39.49
C LEU A 164 -21.01 -9.20 -40.85
N SER A 165 -20.19 -10.23 -41.13
CA SER A 165 -20.34 -11.06 -42.36
C SER A 165 -21.73 -11.64 -42.55
N ASP A 166 -22.35 -12.14 -41.47
CA ASP A 166 -23.68 -12.74 -41.51
C ASP A 166 -24.76 -11.67 -41.70
N PHE A 167 -24.59 -10.53 -40.97
CA PHE A 167 -25.53 -9.40 -41.10
C PHE A 167 -25.57 -8.86 -42.54
N ILE A 168 -24.41 -8.64 -43.16
CA ILE A 168 -24.33 -8.20 -44.55
C ILE A 168 -24.94 -9.24 -45.50
N THR A 169 -24.65 -10.52 -45.25
CA THR A 169 -25.26 -11.62 -46.05
C THR A 169 -26.78 -11.63 -45.97
N LEU A 170 -27.37 -11.34 -44.80
CA LEU A 170 -28.83 -11.23 -44.63
C LEU A 170 -29.43 -10.04 -45.37
N LEU A 171 -28.69 -8.92 -45.45
CA LEU A 171 -29.09 -7.74 -46.26
C LEU A 171 -28.99 -8.07 -47.77
N ASP A 172 -27.90 -8.66 -48.23
CA ASP A 172 -27.63 -8.96 -49.63
C ASP A 172 -28.64 -9.95 -50.22
N ASN A 173 -29.08 -10.93 -49.43
CA ASN A 173 -30.03 -11.95 -49.90
C ASN A 173 -31.51 -11.57 -49.66
N GLY A 174 -31.76 -10.36 -49.09
CA GLY A 174 -33.08 -9.82 -48.87
C GLY A 174 -33.87 -10.43 -47.70
N GLN A 175 -33.19 -11.20 -46.81
CA GLN A 175 -33.80 -11.65 -45.57
C GLN A 175 -33.99 -10.51 -44.55
N LEU A 176 -33.09 -9.55 -44.59
CA LEU A 176 -33.26 -8.24 -43.98
C LEU A 176 -33.22 -7.18 -45.06
N SER A 177 -33.94 -6.05 -44.85
CA SER A 177 -33.88 -4.90 -45.73
C SER A 177 -33.73 -3.64 -44.90
N LEU A 178 -32.78 -2.77 -45.28
CA LEU A 178 -32.52 -1.50 -44.66
C LEU A 178 -33.40 -0.41 -45.32
N GLU A 179 -34.24 0.27 -44.54
CA GLU A 179 -35.04 1.39 -44.95
C GLU A 179 -34.55 2.65 -44.21
N MET A 180 -33.88 3.53 -44.95
CA MET A 180 -33.37 4.81 -44.44
C MET A 180 -34.38 5.93 -44.70
N GLU A 181 -34.50 6.92 -43.79
CA GLU A 181 -35.31 8.11 -44.04
C GLU A 181 -34.72 8.91 -45.20
N ASP A 182 -33.40 9.07 -45.25
CA ASP A 182 -32.67 9.58 -46.41
C ASP A 182 -31.93 8.44 -47.12
N PRO A 183 -32.37 8.00 -48.31
CA PRO A 183 -31.70 6.90 -49.03
C PRO A 183 -30.27 7.21 -49.46
N ASP A 184 -29.88 8.48 -49.53
CA ASP A 184 -28.52 8.89 -49.92
C ASP A 184 -27.51 8.59 -48.80
N ASP A 185 -27.95 8.41 -47.56
CA ASP A 185 -27.11 8.04 -46.39
C ASP A 185 -26.80 6.53 -46.34
N THR A 186 -27.49 5.68 -47.12
CA THR A 186 -27.31 4.23 -47.08
C THR A 186 -25.86 3.76 -47.30
N PRO A 187 -25.12 4.29 -48.30
CA PRO A 187 -23.73 3.85 -48.51
C PRO A 187 -22.78 4.24 -47.35
N GLU A 188 -23.01 5.43 -46.77
CA GLU A 188 -22.19 5.91 -45.64
C GLU A 188 -22.46 5.11 -44.39
N PHE A 189 -23.71 4.79 -44.09
CA PHE A 189 -24.14 3.94 -42.99
C PHE A 189 -23.54 2.55 -43.07
N LEU A 190 -23.68 1.85 -44.24
CA LEU A 190 -23.11 0.51 -44.41
C LEU A 190 -21.61 0.51 -44.33
N ASN A 191 -20.94 1.48 -44.93
CA ASN A 191 -19.47 1.62 -44.83
C ASN A 191 -19.02 1.88 -43.40
N GLY A 192 -19.78 2.68 -42.63
CA GLY A 192 -19.53 2.92 -41.20
C GLY A 192 -19.67 1.66 -40.34
N LEU A 193 -20.64 0.78 -40.66
CA LEU A 193 -20.78 -0.52 -40.02
C LEU A 193 -19.60 -1.44 -40.35
N GLU A 194 -19.23 -1.55 -41.62
CA GLU A 194 -18.15 -2.43 -42.10
C GLU A 194 -16.77 -2.04 -41.55
N ASN A 195 -16.50 -0.74 -41.48
CA ASN A 195 -15.20 -0.22 -40.99
C ASN A 195 -15.15 -0.07 -39.45
N GLY A 196 -16.22 -0.36 -38.73
CA GLY A 196 -16.30 -0.20 -37.27
C GLY A 196 -16.36 1.27 -36.80
N GLU A 197 -16.63 2.21 -37.72
CA GLU A 197 -16.73 3.64 -37.39
C GLU A 197 -18.11 3.98 -36.82
N LEU A 198 -19.15 3.21 -37.18
CA LEU A 198 -20.51 3.41 -36.69
C LEU A 198 -20.70 2.68 -35.34
N THR A 199 -20.23 3.31 -34.26
CA THR A 199 -20.37 2.79 -32.88
C THR A 199 -21.69 3.25 -32.22
N SER A 200 -22.45 4.08 -32.88
CA SER A 200 -23.77 4.55 -32.47
C SER A 200 -24.53 5.04 -33.71
N SER A 201 -25.78 4.66 -33.86
CA SER A 201 -26.60 5.06 -35.00
C SER A 201 -27.28 6.41 -34.83
N GLY A 202 -27.09 7.09 -33.70
CA GLY A 202 -27.85 8.30 -33.32
C GLY A 202 -27.82 9.50 -34.28
N PHE A 203 -27.17 9.37 -35.46
CA PHE A 203 -27.14 10.36 -36.53
C PHE A 203 -28.04 9.96 -37.73
N TYR A 204 -28.53 8.71 -37.74
CA TYR A 204 -29.32 8.17 -38.86
C TYR A 204 -30.70 7.74 -38.36
N GLU A 205 -31.74 8.09 -39.12
CA GLU A 205 -33.10 7.57 -38.90
C GLU A 205 -33.37 6.46 -39.92
N PHE A 206 -33.46 5.22 -39.42
CA PHE A 206 -33.65 4.01 -40.25
C PHE A 206 -34.43 2.94 -39.52
N ARG A 207 -34.85 1.94 -40.28
CA ARG A 207 -35.48 0.71 -39.81
C ARG A 207 -34.92 -0.47 -40.58
N ILE A 208 -34.83 -1.60 -39.91
CA ILE A 208 -34.52 -2.85 -40.58
C ILE A 208 -35.76 -3.74 -40.56
N LEU A 209 -36.17 -4.12 -41.74
CA LEU A 209 -37.37 -4.92 -41.95
C LEU A 209 -36.97 -6.39 -42.19
N ASN A 210 -37.78 -7.32 -41.71
CA ASN A 210 -37.66 -8.75 -42.04
C ASN A 210 -38.27 -9.01 -43.43
N SER A 211 -38.15 -10.28 -43.91
CA SER A 211 -38.66 -10.72 -45.21
C SER A 211 -40.17 -10.59 -45.38
N SER A 212 -40.92 -10.37 -44.28
CA SER A 212 -42.37 -10.10 -44.31
C SER A 212 -42.69 -8.61 -44.37
N GLY A 213 -41.70 -7.75 -44.36
CA GLY A 213 -41.86 -6.29 -44.35
C GLY A 213 -42.25 -5.70 -42.98
N GLU A 214 -42.06 -6.48 -41.90
CA GLU A 214 -42.27 -5.99 -40.54
C GLU A 214 -40.95 -5.46 -39.96
N ILE A 215 -41.04 -4.46 -39.07
CA ILE A 215 -39.86 -3.91 -38.42
C ILE A 215 -39.29 -4.94 -37.49
N GLU A 216 -38.06 -5.40 -37.80
CA GLU A 216 -37.29 -6.32 -36.95
C GLU A 216 -36.43 -5.56 -35.98
N TYR A 217 -35.70 -4.52 -36.47
CA TYR A 217 -34.83 -3.69 -35.65
C TYR A 217 -35.07 -2.20 -35.88
N THR A 218 -34.93 -1.45 -34.79
CA THR A 218 -35.07 0.01 -34.77
C THR A 218 -33.74 0.73 -34.69
N ASP A 219 -32.69 0.00 -34.36
CA ASP A 219 -31.32 0.51 -34.24
C ASP A 219 -30.29 -0.60 -34.50
N CYS A 220 -29.13 -0.23 -35.10
CA CYS A 220 -27.98 -1.16 -35.27
C CYS A 220 -26.68 -0.36 -35.29
N TRP A 221 -25.66 -0.92 -34.69
CA TRP A 221 -24.29 -0.36 -34.68
C TRP A 221 -23.21 -1.44 -34.58
N ASN A 222 -21.97 -1.07 -34.90
CA ASN A 222 -20.82 -1.93 -34.73
C ASN A 222 -20.43 -1.96 -33.25
N PHE A 223 -20.43 -3.15 -32.65
CA PHE A 223 -20.03 -3.37 -31.26
C PHE A 223 -18.49 -3.40 -31.09
N GLY A 224 -17.78 -3.92 -32.10
CA GLY A 224 -16.36 -4.15 -32.09
C GLY A 224 -16.01 -5.59 -32.54
N GLN A 225 -14.79 -6.01 -32.30
CA GLN A 225 -14.29 -7.30 -32.72
C GLN A 225 -15.05 -8.46 -32.07
N ALA A 226 -15.28 -9.50 -32.84
CA ALA A 226 -15.85 -10.76 -32.35
C ALA A 226 -14.79 -11.59 -31.63
N LEU A 227 -15.22 -12.44 -30.69
CA LEU A 227 -14.34 -13.51 -30.19
C LEU A 227 -14.16 -14.58 -31.27
N ARG A 228 -12.97 -15.16 -31.37
CA ARG A 228 -12.69 -16.27 -32.28
C ARG A 228 -13.57 -17.47 -31.95
N GLU A 229 -13.94 -18.23 -32.98
CA GLU A 229 -14.81 -19.41 -32.88
C GLU A 229 -14.27 -20.44 -31.86
N LYS A 230 -12.93 -20.54 -31.71
CA LYS A 230 -12.34 -21.46 -30.72
C LYS A 230 -12.78 -21.20 -29.30
N TYR A 231 -13.29 -20.01 -29.00
CA TYR A 231 -13.81 -19.60 -27.68
C TYR A 231 -15.35 -19.79 -27.60
N ALA A 232 -15.94 -20.60 -28.47
CA ALA A 232 -17.35 -20.96 -28.34
C ALA A 232 -17.58 -21.78 -27.06
N PRO A 233 -18.63 -21.46 -26.26
CA PRO A 233 -18.98 -22.27 -25.11
C PRO A 233 -19.33 -23.72 -25.51
N ASP A 234 -19.11 -24.70 -24.61
CA ASP A 234 -19.37 -26.10 -24.87
C ASP A 234 -20.82 -26.36 -25.38
N GLY A 235 -20.94 -27.06 -26.51
CA GLY A 235 -22.20 -27.36 -27.16
C GLY A 235 -22.79 -26.22 -28.01
N ALA A 236 -22.16 -25.07 -28.14
CA ALA A 236 -22.56 -23.95 -28.98
C ALA A 236 -21.66 -23.83 -30.23
N GLU A 237 -22.21 -23.30 -31.33
CA GLU A 237 -21.41 -22.98 -32.51
C GLU A 237 -20.52 -21.76 -32.29
N ASN A 238 -21.03 -20.81 -31.55
CA ASN A 238 -20.31 -19.58 -31.17
C ASN A 238 -20.93 -18.92 -29.93
N LEU A 239 -20.24 -17.92 -29.36
CA LEU A 239 -20.71 -17.19 -28.18
C LEU A 239 -22.02 -16.42 -28.44
N LEU A 240 -22.20 -15.87 -29.65
CA LEU A 240 -23.39 -15.06 -29.97
C LEU A 240 -24.66 -15.92 -29.93
N GLN A 241 -24.59 -17.19 -30.32
CA GLN A 241 -25.69 -18.14 -30.21
C GLN A 241 -26.18 -18.27 -28.76
N VAL A 242 -25.23 -18.36 -27.80
CA VAL A 242 -25.56 -18.47 -26.38
C VAL A 242 -26.19 -17.18 -25.87
N VAL A 243 -25.59 -16.05 -26.21
CA VAL A 243 -26.06 -14.71 -25.74
C VAL A 243 -27.45 -14.40 -26.32
N ASN A 244 -27.67 -14.67 -27.60
CA ASN A 244 -28.98 -14.46 -28.25
C ASN A 244 -30.06 -15.42 -27.72
N GLY A 245 -29.66 -16.63 -27.33
CA GLY A 245 -30.57 -17.64 -26.81
C GLY A 245 -30.92 -17.48 -25.33
N ASN A 246 -30.17 -16.70 -24.57
CA ASN A 246 -30.39 -16.52 -23.13
C ASN A 246 -30.85 -15.09 -22.80
N PRO A 247 -32.15 -14.87 -22.45
CA PRO A 247 -32.65 -13.54 -22.10
C PRO A 247 -31.93 -12.86 -20.93
N GLN A 248 -31.29 -13.63 -20.02
CA GLN A 248 -30.53 -13.08 -18.88
C GLN A 248 -29.20 -12.46 -19.30
N LEU A 249 -28.67 -12.84 -20.47
CA LEU A 249 -27.44 -12.32 -21.05
C LEU A 249 -27.69 -11.19 -22.04
N ASN A 250 -28.95 -10.90 -22.36
CA ASN A 250 -29.31 -9.85 -23.30
C ASN A 250 -28.76 -8.48 -22.87
N GLY A 251 -28.10 -7.77 -23.76
CA GLY A 251 -27.44 -6.49 -23.48
C GLY A 251 -26.12 -6.59 -22.69
N LYS A 252 -25.59 -7.80 -22.44
CA LYS A 252 -24.40 -8.02 -21.60
C LYS A 252 -23.17 -8.51 -22.33
N LEU A 253 -23.14 -8.46 -23.65
CA LEU A 253 -22.02 -9.00 -24.43
C LEU A 253 -20.65 -8.43 -24.02
N SER A 254 -20.58 -7.12 -23.77
CA SER A 254 -19.34 -6.47 -23.28
C SER A 254 -18.89 -7.06 -21.94
N ILE A 255 -19.82 -7.25 -21.00
CA ILE A 255 -19.52 -7.82 -19.69
C ILE A 255 -19.02 -9.25 -19.82
N ILE A 256 -19.60 -10.04 -20.72
CA ILE A 256 -19.17 -11.42 -20.95
C ILE A 256 -17.76 -11.48 -21.54
N TYR A 257 -17.41 -10.57 -22.45
CA TYR A 257 -16.06 -10.45 -22.98
C TYR A 257 -15.05 -10.12 -21.89
N ASP A 258 -15.37 -9.15 -21.03
CA ASP A 258 -14.56 -8.77 -19.88
C ASP A 258 -14.45 -9.94 -18.88
N ASP A 259 -15.53 -10.68 -18.65
CA ASP A 259 -15.55 -11.86 -17.79
C ASP A 259 -14.62 -12.97 -18.33
N ILE A 260 -14.68 -13.26 -19.62
CA ILE A 260 -13.79 -14.27 -20.26
C ILE A 260 -12.33 -13.84 -20.12
N ALA A 261 -12.00 -12.60 -20.47
CA ALA A 261 -10.63 -12.09 -20.35
C ALA A 261 -10.13 -12.12 -18.89
N SER A 262 -10.99 -11.74 -17.95
CA SER A 262 -10.69 -11.77 -16.51
C SER A 262 -10.43 -13.18 -16.01
N VAL A 263 -11.25 -14.15 -16.44
CA VAL A 263 -11.09 -15.56 -16.04
C VAL A 263 -9.80 -16.15 -16.63
N LEU A 264 -9.48 -15.88 -17.91
CA LEU A 264 -8.23 -16.35 -18.52
C LEU A 264 -7.00 -15.82 -17.77
N ASN A 265 -7.03 -14.54 -17.37
CA ASN A 265 -5.95 -13.96 -16.59
C ASN A 265 -5.83 -14.58 -15.19
N SER A 266 -6.96 -14.79 -14.51
CA SER A 266 -6.99 -15.37 -13.16
C SER A 266 -6.55 -16.84 -13.17
N ILE A 267 -7.06 -17.65 -14.09
CA ILE A 267 -6.72 -19.08 -14.17
C ILE A 267 -5.23 -19.30 -14.44
N TYR A 268 -4.60 -18.45 -15.24
CA TYR A 268 -3.16 -18.54 -15.49
C TYR A 268 -2.33 -18.46 -14.19
N SER A 269 -2.57 -17.44 -13.38
CA SER A 269 -1.84 -17.27 -12.11
C SER A 269 -2.25 -18.32 -11.07
N ASP A 270 -3.54 -18.65 -11.00
CA ASP A 270 -4.09 -19.64 -10.08
C ASP A 270 -3.52 -21.04 -10.35
N TYR A 271 -3.42 -21.44 -11.62
CA TYR A 271 -2.87 -22.74 -11.98
C TYR A 271 -1.37 -22.85 -11.70
N GLN A 272 -0.60 -21.79 -11.97
CA GLN A 272 0.82 -21.76 -11.59
C GLN A 272 0.99 -21.89 -10.08
N THR A 273 0.15 -21.21 -9.30
CA THR A 273 0.18 -21.29 -7.83
C THR A 273 -0.20 -22.70 -7.36
N TYR A 274 -1.24 -23.30 -7.95
CA TYR A 274 -1.65 -24.67 -7.67
C TYR A 274 -0.52 -25.67 -7.96
N GLN A 275 0.14 -25.55 -9.11
CA GLN A 275 1.27 -26.43 -9.50
C GLN A 275 2.49 -26.25 -8.60
N SER A 276 2.72 -25.09 -8.00
CA SER A 276 3.85 -24.85 -7.09
C SER A 276 3.80 -25.73 -5.83
N GLY A 277 2.60 -26.20 -5.48
CA GLY A 277 2.35 -27.13 -4.39
C GLY A 277 2.46 -26.50 -3.00
N TRP A 278 2.01 -27.26 -2.01
CA TRP A 278 1.84 -26.80 -0.62
C TRP A 278 2.64 -27.66 0.38
N ALA A 279 3.74 -28.27 -0.08
CA ALA A 279 4.51 -29.20 0.73
C ALA A 279 5.02 -28.60 2.06
N TYR A 280 5.28 -27.29 2.08
CA TYR A 280 5.72 -26.56 3.27
C TYR A 280 4.64 -26.43 4.36
N LEU A 281 3.35 -26.56 3.99
CA LEU A 281 2.22 -26.60 4.93
C LEU A 281 2.00 -27.99 5.54
N GLY A 282 2.68 -29.03 5.04
CA GLY A 282 2.49 -30.40 5.48
C GLY A 282 2.91 -30.66 6.91
N GLU A 283 2.34 -31.69 7.52
CA GLU A 283 2.71 -32.14 8.87
C GLU A 283 4.20 -32.43 8.96
N GLY A 284 4.86 -31.94 10.00
CA GLY A 284 6.29 -32.09 10.20
C GLY A 284 7.18 -31.11 9.43
N ASN A 285 6.62 -30.30 8.55
CA ASN A 285 7.34 -29.26 7.80
C ASN A 285 7.13 -27.86 8.36
N THR A 286 6.17 -27.67 9.24
CA THR A 286 5.85 -26.38 9.86
C THR A 286 5.41 -26.54 11.31
N ASN A 287 5.66 -25.50 12.12
CA ASN A 287 5.15 -25.35 13.49
C ASN A 287 3.68 -24.91 13.51
N PHE A 288 3.11 -24.64 12.33
CA PHE A 288 1.75 -24.19 12.14
C PHE A 288 0.82 -25.37 11.89
N THR A 289 -0.24 -25.47 12.68
CA THR A 289 -1.31 -26.45 12.51
C THR A 289 -2.60 -25.72 12.16
N TYR A 290 -3.34 -26.24 11.20
CA TYR A 290 -4.65 -25.69 10.86
C TYR A 290 -5.72 -26.77 10.79
N LEU A 291 -6.96 -26.34 11.03
CA LEU A 291 -8.17 -27.11 10.91
C LEU A 291 -9.26 -26.21 10.35
N TYR A 292 -9.61 -26.42 9.09
CA TYR A 292 -10.72 -25.73 8.44
C TYR A 292 -11.90 -26.69 8.32
N ILE A 293 -13.07 -26.26 8.74
CA ILE A 293 -14.29 -27.06 8.79
C ILE A 293 -15.39 -26.29 8.06
N ASN A 294 -15.92 -26.85 7.00
CA ASN A 294 -17.14 -26.33 6.40
C ASN A 294 -18.33 -27.00 7.09
N GLU A 295 -19.12 -26.21 7.82
CA GLU A 295 -20.23 -26.70 8.65
C GLU A 295 -21.42 -27.21 7.80
N GLU A 296 -21.56 -26.75 6.57
CA GLU A 296 -22.62 -27.16 5.66
C GLU A 296 -22.31 -28.50 5.00
N THR A 297 -21.13 -28.62 4.40
CA THR A 297 -20.70 -29.83 3.68
C THR A 297 -20.05 -30.86 4.59
N LYS A 298 -19.73 -30.49 5.84
CA LYS A 298 -18.99 -31.29 6.83
C LYS A 298 -17.61 -31.73 6.36
N ARG A 299 -17.06 -31.02 5.38
CA ARG A 299 -15.70 -31.25 4.88
C ARG A 299 -14.70 -30.65 5.86
N VAL A 300 -13.63 -31.38 6.11
CA VAL A 300 -12.55 -30.99 7.00
C VAL A 300 -11.24 -30.97 6.21
N GLU A 301 -10.53 -29.85 6.27
CA GLU A 301 -9.20 -29.66 5.72
C GLU A 301 -8.21 -29.39 6.85
N THR A 302 -7.11 -30.11 6.87
CA THR A 302 -6.11 -30.01 7.94
C THR A 302 -4.75 -30.47 7.44
N ASN A 303 -3.68 -30.04 8.09
CA ASN A 303 -2.34 -30.57 7.89
C ASN A 303 -1.92 -31.55 9.00
N ARG A 304 -2.82 -31.96 9.88
CA ARG A 304 -2.49 -32.86 10.99
C ARG A 304 -3.22 -34.19 10.85
N SER A 305 -2.45 -35.27 10.78
CA SER A 305 -2.98 -36.64 10.70
C SER A 305 -3.89 -36.93 11.90
N GLY A 306 -5.04 -37.56 11.59
CA GLY A 306 -6.06 -37.91 12.59
C GLY A 306 -7.05 -36.79 12.93
N TYR A 307 -6.96 -35.61 12.27
CA TYR A 307 -7.89 -34.50 12.46
C TYR A 307 -8.92 -34.38 11.33
N GLU A 308 -8.93 -35.32 10.39
CA GLU A 308 -9.76 -35.28 9.17
C GLU A 308 -11.24 -35.55 9.41
N SER A 309 -11.61 -36.11 10.59
CA SER A 309 -13.00 -36.42 10.90
C SER A 309 -13.77 -35.24 11.45
N TYR A 310 -14.91 -34.93 10.82
CA TYR A 310 -15.85 -33.91 11.28
C TYR A 310 -16.41 -34.21 12.68
N GLU A 311 -16.69 -35.47 13.01
CA GLU A 311 -17.24 -35.87 14.30
C GLU A 311 -16.30 -35.53 15.46
N ASN A 312 -14.98 -35.54 15.20
CA ASN A 312 -13.96 -35.25 16.21
C ASN A 312 -13.50 -33.78 16.20
N ALA A 313 -14.06 -32.96 15.33
CA ALA A 313 -13.58 -31.59 15.08
C ALA A 313 -13.56 -30.74 16.37
N ALA A 314 -14.60 -30.81 17.21
CA ALA A 314 -14.64 -30.06 18.46
C ALA A 314 -13.58 -30.52 19.47
N GLU A 315 -13.25 -31.81 19.51
CA GLU A 315 -12.19 -32.35 20.37
C GLU A 315 -10.81 -31.98 19.83
N ASN A 316 -10.66 -32.02 18.51
CA ASN A 316 -9.44 -31.61 17.81
C ASN A 316 -9.13 -30.12 18.06
N ILE A 317 -10.13 -29.23 17.96
CA ILE A 317 -9.97 -27.79 18.31
C ILE A 317 -9.55 -27.63 19.78
N LYS A 318 -10.15 -28.40 20.69
CA LYS A 318 -9.77 -28.37 22.10
C LYS A 318 -8.32 -28.85 22.30
N SER A 319 -7.91 -29.89 21.57
CA SER A 319 -6.53 -30.38 21.58
C SER A 319 -5.55 -29.35 21.05
N MET A 320 -5.89 -28.63 19.96
CA MET A 320 -5.06 -27.55 19.39
C MET A 320 -4.82 -26.42 20.38
N LYS A 321 -5.78 -26.12 21.26
CA LYS A 321 -5.64 -25.10 22.31
C LYS A 321 -4.86 -25.57 23.54
N SER A 322 -4.67 -26.87 23.68
CA SER A 322 -4.03 -27.46 24.87
C SER A 322 -2.52 -27.42 24.74
N GLY A 323 -1.87 -26.67 25.64
CA GLY A 323 -0.42 -26.56 25.74
C GLY A 323 -0.01 -25.19 26.28
N ASP A 324 1.05 -25.17 27.09
CA ASP A 324 1.58 -23.91 27.63
C ASP A 324 2.35 -23.11 26.56
N SER A 325 2.88 -23.81 25.54
CA SER A 325 3.67 -23.26 24.43
C SER A 325 2.87 -23.22 23.12
N VAL A 326 1.60 -22.78 23.16
CA VAL A 326 0.76 -22.70 21.96
C VAL A 326 0.08 -21.33 21.86
N LYS A 327 0.27 -20.71 20.69
CA LYS A 327 -0.55 -19.57 20.26
C LYS A 327 -1.62 -20.06 19.30
N TYR A 328 -2.86 -19.63 19.51
CA TYR A 328 -3.98 -20.08 18.68
C TYR A 328 -4.95 -18.97 18.35
N MET A 329 -5.68 -19.17 17.27
CA MET A 329 -6.81 -18.35 16.85
C MET A 329 -7.88 -19.24 16.23
N ILE A 330 -9.14 -19.03 16.57
CA ILE A 330 -10.28 -19.77 16.06
C ILE A 330 -11.32 -18.79 15.58
N VAL A 331 -11.59 -18.83 14.30
CA VAL A 331 -12.61 -18.04 13.62
C VAL A 331 -13.84 -18.94 13.46
N TYR A 332 -14.92 -18.60 14.15
CA TYR A 332 -16.20 -19.27 14.02
C TYR A 332 -17.13 -18.53 13.06
N PRO A 333 -18.24 -19.16 12.58
CA PRO A 333 -19.22 -18.48 11.74
C PRO A 333 -19.79 -17.19 12.34
N LYS A 334 -19.84 -17.11 13.68
CA LYS A 334 -20.26 -15.90 14.39
C LYS A 334 -19.08 -15.20 15.02
N LEU A 335 -18.93 -13.91 14.73
CA LEU A 335 -17.87 -13.08 15.32
C LEU A 335 -17.85 -13.14 16.87
N GLY A 336 -19.02 -13.25 17.50
CA GLY A 336 -19.11 -13.31 18.97
C GLY A 336 -18.49 -14.56 19.60
N ASP A 337 -18.26 -15.60 18.82
CA ASP A 337 -17.68 -16.86 19.27
C ASP A 337 -16.15 -16.94 18.97
N PHE A 338 -15.57 -15.88 18.41
CA PHE A 338 -14.13 -15.80 18.09
C PHE A 338 -13.26 -16.02 19.34
N GLU A 339 -12.28 -16.91 19.23
CA GLU A 339 -11.38 -17.23 20.34
C GLU A 339 -9.91 -17.08 19.92
N THR A 340 -9.10 -16.44 20.78
CA THR A 340 -7.65 -16.35 20.59
C THR A 340 -6.92 -16.06 21.90
N ASN A 341 -5.65 -16.46 21.98
CA ASN A 341 -4.70 -16.01 22.99
C ASN A 341 -3.61 -15.09 22.41
N MET A 342 -3.81 -14.60 21.20
CA MET A 342 -2.93 -13.65 20.49
C MET A 342 -3.44 -12.22 20.63
N SER A 343 -2.55 -11.23 20.48
CA SER A 343 -2.88 -9.80 20.53
C SER A 343 -3.32 -9.28 19.14
N ILE A 344 -4.49 -9.72 18.67
CA ILE A 344 -5.05 -9.40 17.34
C ILE A 344 -6.48 -8.88 17.44
N SER A 345 -6.95 -8.26 16.36
CA SER A 345 -8.33 -7.76 16.26
C SER A 345 -9.29 -8.85 15.79
N ALA A 346 -10.20 -9.29 16.65
CA ALA A 346 -11.18 -10.31 16.31
C ALA A 346 -12.01 -9.95 15.06
N SER A 347 -12.43 -8.69 14.92
CA SER A 347 -13.23 -8.26 13.77
C SER A 347 -12.45 -8.29 12.46
N SER A 348 -11.17 -7.91 12.49
CA SER A 348 -10.28 -7.91 11.31
C SER A 348 -10.07 -9.34 10.80
N GLU A 349 -9.72 -10.26 11.71
CA GLU A 349 -9.45 -11.65 11.34
C GLU A 349 -10.70 -12.38 10.87
N TRP A 350 -11.83 -12.11 11.54
CA TRP A 350 -13.10 -12.69 11.14
C TRP A 350 -13.53 -12.21 9.75
N ASP A 351 -13.37 -10.91 9.46
CA ASP A 351 -13.67 -10.36 8.15
C ASP A 351 -12.69 -10.88 7.07
N ALA A 352 -11.42 -11.08 7.39
CA ALA A 352 -10.42 -11.64 6.49
C ALA A 352 -10.82 -13.06 6.05
N VAL A 353 -11.05 -13.98 7.00
CA VAL A 353 -11.46 -15.36 6.68
C VAL A 353 -12.78 -15.40 5.90
N ARG A 354 -13.75 -14.59 6.32
CA ARG A 354 -15.04 -14.50 5.64
C ARG A 354 -14.93 -13.99 4.20
N SER A 355 -13.93 -13.18 3.89
CA SER A 355 -13.72 -12.65 2.53
C SER A 355 -13.29 -13.71 1.52
N TYR A 356 -12.63 -14.76 1.95
CA TYR A 356 -12.25 -15.92 1.14
C TYR A 356 -13.44 -16.83 0.82
N GLU A 357 -14.48 -16.79 1.62
CA GLU A 357 -15.75 -17.46 1.34
C GLU A 357 -16.78 -16.48 0.80
N ASN A 358 -17.89 -17.00 0.28
CA ASN A 358 -19.00 -16.14 -0.09
C ASN A 358 -19.51 -15.38 1.14
N ARG A 359 -19.29 -14.06 1.18
CA ARG A 359 -19.63 -13.17 2.28
C ARG A 359 -21.08 -13.31 2.81
N ARG A 360 -21.99 -13.81 1.99
CA ARG A 360 -23.41 -13.97 2.33
C ARG A 360 -23.68 -15.25 3.12
N ASN A 361 -22.90 -16.30 2.91
CA ASN A 361 -23.14 -17.64 3.43
C ASN A 361 -21.92 -18.18 4.20
N PHE A 362 -21.16 -17.31 4.89
CA PHE A 362 -20.05 -17.77 5.70
C PHE A 362 -20.53 -18.73 6.81
N ASN A 363 -20.17 -19.99 6.68
CA ASN A 363 -20.56 -21.05 7.62
C ASN A 363 -19.39 -22.03 7.82
N SER A 364 -18.22 -21.50 8.06
CA SER A 364 -17.03 -22.32 8.29
C SER A 364 -16.35 -21.95 9.62
N THR A 365 -15.75 -22.96 10.23
CA THR A 365 -14.87 -22.79 11.40
C THR A 365 -13.43 -22.95 10.95
N PHE A 366 -12.59 -21.95 11.20
CA PHE A 366 -11.17 -22.01 10.89
C PHE A 366 -10.33 -21.85 12.16
N ALA A 367 -9.72 -22.94 12.60
CA ALA A 367 -8.83 -22.99 13.76
C ALA A 367 -7.38 -23.10 13.30
N VAL A 368 -6.53 -22.28 13.88
CA VAL A 368 -5.08 -22.34 13.66
C VAL A 368 -4.35 -22.33 15.01
N ALA A 369 -3.20 -22.99 15.03
CA ALA A 369 -2.33 -23.03 16.19
C ALA A 369 -0.86 -23.08 15.77
N VAL A 370 0.00 -22.42 16.53
CA VAL A 370 1.46 -22.44 16.33
C VAL A 370 2.13 -22.94 17.60
N ASP A 371 2.99 -23.93 17.47
CA ASP A 371 3.87 -24.37 18.53
C ASP A 371 4.99 -23.35 18.75
N THR A 372 5.00 -22.68 19.88
CA THR A 372 5.94 -21.61 20.20
C THR A 372 7.27 -22.11 20.81
N ASP A 373 7.42 -23.42 21.00
CA ASP A 373 8.74 -24.04 21.26
C ASP A 373 9.56 -24.16 19.96
N PHE A 374 8.90 -24.02 18.80
CA PHE A 374 9.47 -24.03 17.44
C PHE A 374 10.39 -25.24 17.19
N PRO A 375 9.91 -26.49 17.39
CA PRO A 375 10.71 -27.68 17.17
C PRO A 375 11.10 -27.89 15.70
N ILE A 376 10.35 -27.31 14.78
CA ILE A 376 10.57 -27.42 13.34
C ILE A 376 11.27 -26.14 12.85
N ARG A 377 12.30 -26.31 12.04
CA ARG A 377 13.01 -25.17 11.45
C ARG A 377 12.28 -24.67 10.21
N ASP A 378 11.24 -23.94 10.43
CA ASP A 378 10.38 -23.31 9.42
C ASP A 378 10.50 -21.76 9.48
N GLN A 379 9.62 -21.07 8.77
CA GLN A 379 9.58 -19.61 8.77
C GLN A 379 9.35 -18.99 10.17
N PHE A 380 8.58 -19.64 11.05
CA PHE A 380 8.35 -19.14 12.42
C PHE A 380 9.64 -19.23 13.26
N TYR A 381 10.39 -20.32 13.12
CA TYR A 381 11.69 -20.48 13.76
C TYR A 381 12.67 -19.41 13.27
N GLU A 382 12.80 -19.21 11.95
CA GLU A 382 13.68 -18.18 11.39
C GLU A 382 13.21 -16.76 11.76
N GLY A 383 11.90 -16.52 11.79
CA GLY A 383 11.30 -15.28 12.27
C GLY A 383 11.67 -14.99 13.72
N LYS A 384 11.61 -15.98 14.61
CA LYS A 384 12.05 -15.85 16.00
C LYS A 384 13.52 -15.47 16.11
N ILE A 385 14.40 -16.18 15.40
CA ILE A 385 15.84 -15.88 15.43
C ILE A 385 16.10 -14.45 14.95
N ASN A 386 15.50 -14.05 13.85
CA ASN A 386 15.64 -12.69 13.32
C ASN A 386 15.11 -11.64 14.31
N TYR A 387 13.97 -11.90 14.93
CA TYR A 387 13.40 -11.01 15.92
C TYR A 387 14.31 -10.86 17.15
N GLU A 388 14.76 -11.98 17.74
CA GLU A 388 15.63 -11.99 18.93
C GLU A 388 16.99 -11.33 18.68
N GLN A 389 17.51 -11.40 17.45
CA GLN A 389 18.74 -10.72 17.07
C GLN A 389 18.57 -9.21 16.92
N ASN A 390 17.42 -8.75 16.43
CA ASN A 390 17.20 -7.36 16.05
C ASN A 390 16.42 -6.54 17.09
N ALA A 391 15.56 -7.15 17.91
CA ALA A 391 14.81 -6.46 18.94
C ALA A 391 15.72 -5.70 19.95
N PRO A 392 16.87 -6.22 20.41
CA PRO A 392 17.80 -5.49 21.26
C PRO A 392 18.37 -4.23 20.59
N PHE A 393 18.50 -4.21 19.26
CA PHE A 393 18.98 -3.03 18.54
C PHE A 393 18.04 -1.86 18.67
N LEU A 394 16.72 -2.07 18.65
CA LEU A 394 15.71 -1.01 18.88
C LEU A 394 15.88 -0.39 20.26
N GLN A 395 16.06 -1.22 21.30
CA GLN A 395 16.23 -0.75 22.66
C GLN A 395 17.54 0.03 22.83
N HIS A 396 18.66 -0.50 22.30
CA HIS A 396 19.94 0.19 22.33
C HIS A 396 19.91 1.52 21.58
N SER A 397 19.23 1.59 20.45
CA SER A 397 19.06 2.81 19.65
C SER A 397 18.27 3.87 20.42
N LEU A 398 17.20 3.50 21.14
CA LEU A 398 16.47 4.43 22.01
C LEU A 398 17.31 4.92 23.19
N ILE A 399 18.04 4.03 23.86
CA ILE A 399 18.96 4.42 24.94
C ILE A 399 20.02 5.39 24.42
N LEU A 400 20.61 5.08 23.25
CA LEU A 400 21.60 5.94 22.62
C LEU A 400 21.01 7.32 22.25
N ALA A 401 19.77 7.36 21.78
CA ALA A 401 19.06 8.61 21.49
C ALA A 401 18.86 9.45 22.78
N ILE A 402 18.46 8.83 23.89
CA ILE A 402 18.27 9.51 25.18
C ILE A 402 19.61 10.07 25.71
N VAL A 403 20.67 9.24 25.72
CA VAL A 403 21.99 9.63 26.23
C VAL A 403 22.58 10.76 25.37
N SER A 404 22.56 10.60 24.05
CA SER A 404 23.10 11.60 23.12
C SER A 404 22.26 12.89 23.14
N GLY A 405 20.94 12.80 23.25
CA GLY A 405 20.05 13.95 23.42
C GLY A 405 20.32 14.72 24.71
N THR A 406 20.59 14.02 25.82
CA THR A 406 20.94 14.65 27.08
C THR A 406 22.31 15.37 26.98
N LEU A 407 23.31 14.74 26.37
CA LEU A 407 24.62 15.38 26.12
C LEU A 407 24.47 16.61 25.22
N PHE A 408 23.66 16.54 24.18
CA PHE A 408 23.34 17.68 23.33
C PHE A 408 22.74 18.84 24.14
N LEU A 409 21.71 18.56 24.94
CA LEU A 409 21.05 19.60 25.75
C LEU A 409 22.03 20.30 26.71
N ILE A 410 22.89 19.53 27.38
CA ILE A 410 23.92 20.10 28.27
C ILE A 410 24.87 21.00 27.47
N ALA A 411 25.42 20.50 26.35
CA ALA A 411 26.33 21.28 25.52
C ALA A 411 25.66 22.52 24.93
N ALA A 412 24.40 22.40 24.48
CA ALA A 412 23.60 23.49 23.93
C ALA A 412 23.34 24.60 24.96
N VAL A 413 23.01 24.25 26.21
CA VAL A 413 22.82 25.23 27.29
C VAL A 413 24.11 26.04 27.51
N TRP A 414 25.25 25.36 27.65
CA TRP A 414 26.54 26.06 27.85
C TRP A 414 26.92 26.90 26.63
N LEU A 415 26.75 26.42 25.42
CA LEU A 415 27.01 27.19 24.20
C LEU A 415 26.08 28.40 24.08
N THR A 416 24.81 28.23 24.43
CA THR A 416 23.84 29.33 24.44
C THR A 416 24.26 30.41 25.43
N MET A 417 24.71 30.03 26.63
CA MET A 417 25.24 31.00 27.63
C MET A 417 26.52 31.69 27.14
N ALA A 418 27.42 30.95 26.48
CA ALA A 418 28.69 31.45 25.97
C ALA A 418 28.57 32.21 24.64
N ALA A 419 27.43 32.10 23.93
CA ALA A 419 27.27 32.68 22.61
C ALA A 419 27.56 34.18 22.57
N GLY A 420 28.51 34.55 21.71
CA GLY A 420 28.92 35.93 21.49
C GLY A 420 29.80 36.57 22.60
N ARG A 421 30.07 35.89 23.72
CA ARG A 421 30.86 36.42 24.85
C ARG A 421 32.23 35.78 24.94
N ASN A 422 33.25 36.52 25.40
CA ASN A 422 34.59 36.00 25.62
C ASN A 422 34.86 35.80 27.13
N GLU A 423 35.98 35.12 27.46
CA GLU A 423 36.42 34.88 28.84
C GLU A 423 36.75 36.17 29.59
N LYS A 424 37.37 37.11 28.89
CA LYS A 424 37.94 38.33 29.48
C LYS A 424 36.97 39.50 29.60
N ASP A 425 35.95 39.54 28.78
CA ASP A 425 34.97 40.63 28.75
C ASP A 425 33.54 40.11 28.56
N ASP A 426 32.55 40.87 29.01
CA ASP A 426 31.14 40.57 28.83
C ASP A 426 30.57 41.22 27.56
N GLU A 427 31.41 41.87 26.72
CA GLU A 427 30.99 42.48 25.48
C GLU A 427 30.59 41.43 24.44
N LEU A 428 29.51 41.74 23.75
CA LEU A 428 28.98 40.84 22.72
C LEU A 428 29.76 41.02 21.41
N ARG A 429 30.46 39.96 20.98
CA ARG A 429 31.18 39.92 19.72
C ARG A 429 30.34 39.22 18.63
N LEU A 430 30.00 39.98 17.60
CA LEU A 430 29.25 39.51 16.44
C LEU A 430 30.20 39.22 15.27
N THR A 431 30.00 38.07 14.59
CA THR A 431 30.70 37.72 13.36
C THR A 431 30.12 38.50 12.16
N ALA A 432 30.80 38.49 11.02
CA ALA A 432 30.28 39.09 9.79
C ALA A 432 28.87 38.59 9.45
N PHE A 433 28.64 37.27 9.59
CA PHE A 433 27.34 36.64 9.35
C PHE A 433 26.26 37.11 10.34
N ASP A 434 26.60 37.31 11.61
CA ASP A 434 25.67 37.80 12.62
C ASP A 434 25.24 39.27 12.36
N ARG A 435 25.91 39.97 11.44
CA ARG A 435 25.58 41.35 11.04
C ARG A 435 24.67 41.45 9.83
N TRP A 436 24.40 40.33 9.13
CA TRP A 436 23.48 40.30 8.00
C TRP A 436 22.05 40.53 8.46
N LYS A 437 21.17 40.90 7.53
CA LYS A 437 19.73 40.94 7.81
C LYS A 437 19.24 39.55 8.24
N THR A 438 18.37 39.53 9.24
CA THR A 438 17.96 38.26 9.88
C THR A 438 17.32 37.32 8.90
N GLU A 439 16.46 37.83 8.03
CA GLU A 439 15.75 37.05 7.00
C GLU A 439 16.72 36.52 5.93
N ILE A 440 17.69 37.31 5.52
CA ILE A 440 18.73 36.88 4.56
C ILE A 440 19.57 35.76 5.18
N ALA A 441 19.97 35.92 6.44
CA ALA A 441 20.75 34.90 7.11
C ALA A 441 19.97 33.59 7.27
N ALA A 442 18.67 33.67 7.60
CA ALA A 442 17.78 32.52 7.67
C ALA A 442 17.62 31.88 6.29
N ALA A 443 17.36 32.66 5.24
CA ALA A 443 17.22 32.18 3.87
C ALA A 443 18.49 31.47 3.38
N VAL A 444 19.68 31.98 3.73
CA VAL A 444 20.96 31.32 3.37
C VAL A 444 21.12 29.98 4.08
N VAL A 445 20.80 29.90 5.38
CA VAL A 445 20.88 28.63 6.13
C VAL A 445 19.92 27.60 5.54
N ILE A 446 18.67 28.01 5.28
CA ILE A 446 17.65 27.14 4.68
C ILE A 446 18.06 26.74 3.25
N GLY A 447 18.57 27.69 2.45
CA GLY A 447 19.03 27.43 1.10
C GLY A 447 20.18 26.41 1.05
N ILE A 448 21.18 26.56 1.93
CA ILE A 448 22.29 25.58 2.04
C ILE A 448 21.74 24.22 2.45
N TRP A 449 20.80 24.17 3.38
CA TRP A 449 20.18 22.93 3.81
C TRP A 449 19.38 22.26 2.67
N ILE A 450 18.56 23.01 1.92
CA ILE A 450 17.80 22.49 0.78
C ILE A 450 18.76 21.96 -0.30
N CYS A 451 19.80 22.73 -0.67
CA CYS A 451 20.78 22.28 -1.66
C CYS A 451 21.51 21.00 -1.20
N GLY A 452 21.93 20.95 0.06
CA GLY A 452 22.58 19.77 0.61
C GLY A 452 21.66 18.55 0.67
N THR A 453 20.39 18.75 1.06
CA THR A 453 19.37 17.67 1.04
C THR A 453 19.13 17.17 -0.37
N TRP A 454 19.03 18.07 -1.35
CA TRP A 454 18.86 17.70 -2.75
C TRP A 454 20.06 16.90 -3.29
N LEU A 455 21.29 17.33 -3.00
CA LEU A 455 22.51 16.60 -3.37
C LEU A 455 22.56 15.21 -2.71
N PHE A 456 22.13 15.13 -1.45
CA PHE A 456 22.07 13.87 -0.71
C PHE A 456 21.03 12.92 -1.31
N ALA A 457 19.86 13.43 -1.65
CA ALA A 457 18.81 12.65 -2.33
C ALA A 457 19.27 12.15 -3.72
N MET A 458 19.99 12.97 -4.49
CA MET A 458 20.52 12.57 -5.79
C MET A 458 21.64 11.52 -5.72
N SER A 459 22.34 11.41 -4.58
CA SER A 459 23.39 10.40 -4.40
C SER A 459 22.85 8.96 -4.26
N GLY A 460 21.54 8.77 -4.26
CA GLY A 460 20.90 7.45 -4.13
C GLY A 460 21.04 6.83 -2.74
N SER A 461 21.60 7.58 -1.78
CA SER A 461 21.89 7.08 -0.44
C SER A 461 20.75 7.38 0.54
N GLY A 462 20.16 6.36 1.11
CA GLY A 462 19.46 6.37 2.39
C GLY A 462 18.10 7.08 2.50
N ILE A 463 17.83 8.17 1.76
CA ILE A 463 16.53 8.87 1.82
C ILE A 463 15.48 8.18 0.96
N SER A 464 15.91 7.55 -0.13
CA SER A 464 15.02 6.71 -0.96
C SER A 464 14.54 5.48 -0.20
N THR A 465 15.38 4.91 0.68
CA THR A 465 14.99 3.79 1.54
C THR A 465 14.02 4.20 2.65
N VAL A 466 14.13 5.41 3.20
CA VAL A 466 13.15 5.93 4.17
C VAL A 466 11.81 6.25 3.50
N SER A 467 11.81 6.80 2.28
CA SER A 467 10.56 6.99 1.52
C SER A 467 10.00 5.67 1.00
N GLN A 468 10.84 4.75 0.55
CA GLN A 468 10.42 3.40 0.15
C GLN A 468 9.91 2.57 1.33
N ALA A 469 10.47 2.70 2.52
CA ALA A 469 9.93 2.05 3.71
C ALA A 469 8.57 2.64 4.12
N ALA A 470 8.37 3.96 3.98
CA ALA A 470 7.08 4.60 4.20
C ALA A 470 6.07 4.26 3.09
N ASP A 471 6.51 4.21 1.83
CA ASP A 471 5.69 3.79 0.69
C ASP A 471 5.43 2.28 0.71
N SER A 472 6.38 1.47 1.18
CA SER A 472 6.18 0.02 1.37
C SER A 472 5.15 -0.25 2.45
N ALA A 473 5.17 0.49 3.56
CA ALA A 473 4.15 0.37 4.60
C ALA A 473 2.74 0.72 4.09
N SER A 474 2.60 1.66 3.13
CA SER A 474 1.33 1.96 2.45
C SER A 474 1.00 0.94 1.36
N TYR A 475 2.00 0.41 0.66
CA TYR A 475 1.86 -0.59 -0.40
C TYR A 475 1.45 -1.97 0.15
N TYR A 476 1.87 -2.32 1.38
CA TYR A 476 1.44 -3.56 2.05
C TYR A 476 -0.02 -3.52 2.52
N MET A 477 -0.65 -2.36 2.61
CA MET A 477 -2.10 -2.28 2.85
C MET A 477 -2.93 -2.46 1.56
N ASP A 478 -2.34 -2.23 0.37
CA ASP A 478 -3.01 -2.39 -0.93
C ASP A 478 -2.58 -3.65 -1.71
N ALA A 479 -1.50 -4.31 -1.32
CA ALA A 479 -0.95 -5.46 -2.03
C ALA A 479 -1.55 -6.79 -1.57
N TYR A 480 -2.84 -6.99 -1.76
CA TYR A 480 -3.32 -8.29 -2.22
C TYR A 480 -2.98 -8.45 -3.72
N SER A 481 -1.70 -8.31 -4.05
CA SER A 481 -1.18 -8.60 -5.38
C SER A 481 -0.70 -10.04 -5.39
N TYR A 482 -1.34 -10.85 -6.21
CA TYR A 482 -1.22 -12.29 -6.40
C TYR A 482 0.16 -12.82 -6.84
N ASP A 483 1.18 -11.98 -7.00
CA ASP A 483 2.45 -12.33 -7.66
C ASP A 483 3.69 -12.35 -6.75
N ALA A 484 3.55 -12.42 -5.44
CA ALA A 484 4.74 -12.56 -4.59
C ALA A 484 5.15 -14.03 -4.48
N PRO A 485 6.36 -14.41 -4.92
CA PRO A 485 6.86 -15.75 -4.70
C PRO A 485 6.87 -16.07 -3.20
N LEU A 486 6.50 -17.30 -2.87
CA LEU A 486 6.30 -17.91 -1.53
C LEU A 486 7.43 -17.69 -0.49
N ASN A 487 8.51 -17.03 -0.86
CA ASN A 487 9.66 -16.73 0.00
C ASN A 487 9.69 -15.29 0.54
N TYR A 488 8.65 -14.48 0.32
CA TYR A 488 8.67 -13.07 0.69
C TYR A 488 7.97 -12.83 2.03
N TYR A 489 8.50 -13.43 3.11
CA TYR A 489 8.24 -12.95 4.44
C TYR A 489 9.18 -11.77 4.73
N THR A 490 8.67 -10.56 4.53
CA THR A 490 9.34 -9.34 5.00
C THR A 490 8.83 -9.04 6.41
N GLY A 491 9.42 -9.70 7.42
CA GLY A 491 9.23 -9.27 8.81
C GLY A 491 9.70 -7.84 9.01
N LEU A 492 9.28 -7.20 10.08
CA LEU A 492 9.65 -5.84 10.49
C LEU A 492 11.17 -5.58 10.40
N PHE A 493 11.99 -6.62 10.46
CA PHE A 493 13.44 -6.53 10.45
C PHE A 493 14.11 -6.91 9.10
N THR A 494 13.36 -7.27 8.08
CA THR A 494 13.96 -7.57 6.76
C THR A 494 14.43 -6.31 6.02
N ASN A 495 13.91 -5.16 6.39
CA ASN A 495 14.43 -3.86 5.98
C ASN A 495 15.58 -3.39 6.88
N MET A 496 16.51 -4.27 7.24
CA MET A 496 17.72 -3.86 7.94
C MET A 496 18.43 -2.79 7.11
N LEU A 497 18.45 -1.57 7.64
CA LEU A 497 19.29 -0.51 7.11
C LEU A 497 20.71 -1.06 6.99
N SER A 498 21.25 -1.11 5.80
CA SER A 498 22.63 -1.53 5.61
C SER A 498 23.55 -0.60 6.42
N LEU A 499 24.75 -1.07 6.76
CA LEU A 499 25.75 -0.21 7.43
C LEU A 499 26.01 1.06 6.61
N PHE A 500 25.89 0.97 5.29
CA PHE A 500 25.98 2.12 4.38
C PHE A 500 24.83 3.11 4.62
N ASP A 501 23.58 2.65 4.75
CA ASP A 501 22.41 3.51 4.98
C ASP A 501 22.47 4.21 6.34
N ILE A 502 22.90 3.50 7.38
CA ILE A 502 23.10 4.08 8.72
C ILE A 502 24.18 5.17 8.67
N THR A 503 25.29 4.91 7.96
CA THR A 503 26.37 5.89 7.81
C THR A 503 25.91 7.10 7.02
N ALA A 504 25.18 6.90 5.94
CA ALA A 504 24.61 7.96 5.11
C ALA A 504 23.62 8.81 5.91
N LEU A 505 22.72 8.19 6.66
CA LEU A 505 21.76 8.88 7.53
C LEU A 505 22.46 9.69 8.61
N PHE A 506 23.54 9.15 9.20
CA PHE A 506 24.35 9.86 10.19
C PHE A 506 25.05 11.10 9.58
N LEU A 507 25.65 10.97 8.41
CA LEU A 507 26.29 12.10 7.70
C LEU A 507 25.27 13.18 7.35
N TYR A 508 24.09 12.79 6.88
CA TYR A 508 22.99 13.71 6.63
C TYR A 508 22.50 14.38 7.93
N GLY A 509 22.41 13.62 9.01
CA GLY A 509 22.10 14.14 10.33
C GLY A 509 23.13 15.16 10.81
N LEU A 510 24.43 14.88 10.65
CA LEU A 510 25.52 15.83 10.95
C LEU A 510 25.40 17.12 10.15
N PHE A 511 25.15 17.02 8.87
CA PHE A 511 24.97 18.17 7.98
C PHE A 511 23.77 19.02 8.42
N THR A 512 22.60 18.39 8.52
CA THR A 512 21.34 19.06 8.90
C THR A 512 21.47 19.72 10.26
N PHE A 513 22.00 18.98 11.23
CA PHE A 513 22.16 19.49 12.59
C PHE A 513 23.16 20.64 12.66
N SER A 514 24.27 20.59 11.91
CA SER A 514 25.24 21.66 11.81
C SER A 514 24.61 22.94 11.26
N CYS A 515 23.85 22.85 10.17
CA CYS A 515 23.16 24.00 9.57
C CYS A 515 22.23 24.70 10.56
N PHE A 516 21.32 23.96 11.17
CA PHE A 516 20.32 24.54 12.07
C PHE A 516 20.89 24.98 13.40
N PHE A 517 21.83 24.23 13.98
CA PHE A 517 22.43 24.60 15.28
C PHE A 517 23.33 25.83 15.18
N LEU A 518 24.13 25.96 14.12
CA LEU A 518 24.91 27.17 13.88
C LEU A 518 24.00 28.38 13.61
N GLY A 519 22.92 28.18 12.85
CA GLY A 519 21.87 29.19 12.67
C GLY A 519 21.23 29.62 13.99
N TYR A 520 20.90 28.63 14.85
CA TYR A 520 20.37 28.91 16.19
C TYR A 520 21.34 29.71 17.04
N LEU A 521 22.63 29.36 17.08
CA LEU A 521 23.63 30.13 17.85
C LEU A 521 23.78 31.56 17.33
N SER A 522 23.69 31.78 16.02
CA SER A 522 23.66 33.14 15.44
C SER A 522 22.40 33.91 15.88
N LEU A 523 21.24 33.26 15.85
CA LEU A 523 19.98 33.84 16.33
C LEU A 523 20.08 34.24 17.81
N VAL A 524 20.63 33.38 18.67
CA VAL A 524 20.87 33.69 20.11
C VAL A 524 21.74 34.91 20.29
N LYS A 525 22.81 35.08 19.50
CA LYS A 525 23.66 36.27 19.56
C LYS A 525 22.92 37.55 19.17
N ARG A 526 22.05 37.45 18.12
CA ARG A 526 21.21 38.57 17.68
C ARG A 526 20.20 39.01 18.76
N ILE A 527 19.56 38.01 19.42
CA ILE A 527 18.63 38.24 20.53
C ILE A 527 19.38 38.96 21.69
N LYS A 528 20.52 38.42 22.11
CA LYS A 528 21.34 39.01 23.19
C LYS A 528 21.82 40.45 22.86
N GLY A 529 22.12 40.71 21.58
CA GLY A 529 22.50 42.02 21.08
C GLY A 529 21.33 42.98 20.86
N LYS A 530 20.08 42.58 21.13
CA LYS A 530 18.85 43.34 20.84
C LYS A 530 18.74 43.74 19.35
N ARG A 531 19.36 42.97 18.46
CA ARG A 531 19.48 43.27 17.02
C ARG A 531 18.45 42.54 16.15
N LEU A 532 17.74 41.60 16.72
CA LEU A 532 16.79 40.77 15.95
C LEU A 532 15.82 41.63 15.12
N TRP A 533 15.18 42.60 15.78
CA TRP A 533 14.27 43.53 15.12
C TRP A 533 15.01 44.65 14.39
N ALA A 534 16.14 45.13 14.95
CA ALA A 534 16.90 46.24 14.34
C ALA A 534 17.47 45.86 12.96
N ASP A 535 17.85 44.60 12.77
CA ASP A 535 18.44 44.09 11.55
C ASP A 535 17.43 43.36 10.66
N SER A 536 16.11 43.43 10.94
CA SER A 536 15.06 42.81 10.15
C SER A 536 14.78 43.61 8.86
N LEU A 537 14.64 42.87 7.74
CA LEU A 537 14.16 43.40 6.46
C LEU A 537 12.72 43.90 6.57
N CYS A 538 11.88 43.21 7.33
CA CYS A 538 10.50 43.61 7.56
C CYS A 538 10.42 45.01 8.18
N ARG A 539 11.29 45.34 9.16
CA ARG A 539 11.37 46.69 9.71
C ARG A 539 11.75 47.71 8.64
N MET A 540 12.74 47.37 7.78
CA MET A 540 13.16 48.23 6.70
C MET A 540 12.05 48.48 5.69
N LEU A 541 11.34 47.43 5.30
CA LEU A 541 10.19 47.50 4.37
C LEU A 541 9.02 48.28 4.97
N ILE A 542 8.70 48.07 6.25
CA ILE A 542 7.68 48.85 6.97
C ILE A 542 8.06 50.32 7.05
N SER A 543 9.32 50.59 7.39
CA SER A 543 9.83 51.97 7.44
C SER A 543 9.81 52.63 6.05
N PHE A 544 10.19 51.91 5.01
CA PHE A 544 10.12 52.39 3.62
C PHE A 544 8.68 52.60 3.16
N GLY A 545 7.81 51.61 3.46
CA GLY A 545 6.37 51.72 3.20
C GLY A 545 5.72 52.90 3.95
N ALA A 546 6.11 53.14 5.20
CA ALA A 546 5.65 54.27 5.98
C ALA A 546 6.13 55.63 5.41
N VAL A 547 7.35 55.69 4.84
CA VAL A 547 7.87 56.88 4.15
C VAL A 547 7.16 57.08 2.80
N VAL A 548 6.88 56.03 2.06
CA VAL A 548 6.18 56.09 0.75
C VAL A 548 4.69 56.44 0.93
N ILE A 549 4.06 55.93 1.99
CA ILE A 549 2.63 56.17 2.29
C ILE A 549 2.44 57.45 3.15
N GLY A 550 3.49 57.89 3.88
CA GLY A 550 3.48 59.03 4.79
C GLY A 550 3.28 60.40 4.12
N GLY A 551 3.13 60.42 2.77
CA GLY A 551 2.62 61.60 2.06
C GLY A 551 1.09 61.72 2.02
N ARG A 552 0.35 60.69 2.50
CA ARG A 552 -1.11 60.72 2.63
C ARG A 552 -1.51 60.02 3.94
N ALA A 553 -2.18 60.74 4.79
CA ALA A 553 -2.61 60.37 6.14
C ALA A 553 -3.01 58.90 6.29
N VAL A 554 -2.15 58.07 6.90
CA VAL A 554 -2.48 56.71 7.32
C VAL A 554 -3.03 56.79 8.74
N THR A 555 -4.28 56.38 8.90
CA THR A 555 -4.93 56.32 10.22
C THR A 555 -4.20 55.29 11.11
N THR A 556 -4.04 55.62 12.38
CA THR A 556 -3.39 54.82 13.43
C THR A 556 -3.83 53.35 13.49
N LYS A 557 -5.00 53.02 12.96
CA LYS A 557 -5.55 51.64 12.89
C LYS A 557 -4.78 50.71 11.92
N ALA A 558 -4.29 51.23 10.80
CA ALA A 558 -3.53 50.39 9.83
C ALA A 558 -2.13 50.04 10.36
N ALA A 559 -1.50 50.92 11.13
CA ALA A 559 -0.21 50.62 11.74
C ALA A 559 -0.32 49.56 12.87
N VAL A 560 -1.44 49.56 13.61
CA VAL A 560 -1.71 48.56 14.65
C VAL A 560 -2.01 47.21 14.03
N ILE A 561 -2.78 47.15 12.93
CA ILE A 561 -3.09 45.86 12.22
C ILE A 561 -1.81 45.27 11.62
N ALA A 562 -0.97 46.07 10.98
CA ALA A 562 0.32 45.62 10.46
C ALA A 562 1.26 45.12 11.58
N GLY A 563 1.27 45.79 12.74
CA GLY A 563 2.05 45.37 13.92
C GLY A 563 1.57 44.04 14.50
N VAL A 564 0.26 43.85 14.60
CA VAL A 564 -0.34 42.59 15.08
C VAL A 564 -0.06 41.45 14.09
N PHE A 565 -0.13 41.69 12.78
CA PHE A 565 0.17 40.67 11.75
C PHE A 565 1.65 40.22 11.78
N VAL A 566 2.57 41.16 12.04
CA VAL A 566 4.00 40.88 12.21
C VAL A 566 4.26 40.09 13.49
N ILE A 567 3.55 40.36 14.57
CA ILE A 567 3.67 39.63 15.84
C ILE A 567 3.11 38.22 15.69
N LEU A 568 1.98 38.03 14.97
CA LEU A 568 1.38 36.71 14.70
C LEU A 568 2.20 35.84 13.74
N GLN A 569 3.08 36.42 12.94
CA GLN A 569 4.04 35.66 12.11
C GLN A 569 5.30 35.22 12.88
N TRP A 570 5.48 35.68 14.11
CA TRP A 570 6.68 35.45 14.92
C TRP A 570 6.41 34.67 16.22
N VAL A 571 5.17 34.26 16.45
CA VAL A 571 4.75 33.29 17.46
C VAL A 571 4.48 31.95 16.81
#